data_f89f25dd3c132c7ec2928d4ec43c8b39
#
_entry.id   f89f25dd3c132c7ec2928d4ec43c8b39
#
_cell.length_a   1.000
_cell.length_b   1.000
_cell.length_c   1.000
_cell.angle_alpha   90.00
_cell.angle_beta   90.00
_cell.angle_gamma   90.00
#
_symmetry.space_group_name_H-M   'P 1'
#
loop_
_entity.id
_entity.type
_entity.pdbx_description
1 polymer ?
#
loop_
_entity_poly.entity_id
_entity_poly.type
_entity_poly.pdbx_seq_one_letter_code
_entity_poly.pdbx_strand_id
1 'polypeptide(L)'
;MYYNDFGSWIRKQFPDFRVQKISIDAGFSCPNRDGKISSGGCTYCDNRTFNPSYCDRRKSITEQLEEGKAFFSRKYPDMKYLAYFQAYTNTYAKVELLREMYEEALRVENVVGIVIGTRPDCVSDELLDYLEELNQRTFVLVEYGIESANVRP
;
A
#
# COMPACT_ATOMS: atom_id res chain seq x y z
N MET A 1 -24.82 4.06 13.72
CA MET A 1 -24.09 3.47 12.59
C MET A 1 -23.99 1.98 12.85
N TYR A 2 -24.45 1.14 11.94
CA TYR A 2 -24.59 -0.32 12.16
C TYR A 2 -23.31 -1.11 11.80
N TYR A 3 -22.26 -0.45 11.33
CA TYR A 3 -20.96 -1.07 11.00
C TYR A 3 -19.82 -0.09 11.24
N ASN A 4 -18.62 -0.63 11.40
CA ASN A 4 -17.40 0.16 11.58
C ASN A 4 -16.71 0.28 10.21
N ASP A 5 -16.87 1.42 9.52
CA ASP A 5 -16.19 1.69 8.26
C ASP A 5 -14.71 2.05 8.47
N PHE A 6 -13.90 1.88 7.40
CA PHE A 6 -12.47 2.18 7.44
C PHE A 6 -12.19 3.66 7.82
N GLY A 7 -13.00 4.59 7.32
CA GLY A 7 -12.83 6.01 7.63
C GLY A 7 -13.08 6.33 9.11
N SER A 8 -14.04 5.66 9.74
CA SER A 8 -14.30 5.78 11.18
C SER A 8 -13.18 5.13 12.01
N TRP A 9 -12.65 4.00 11.55
CA TRP A 9 -11.54 3.32 12.21
C TRP A 9 -10.25 4.15 12.12
N ILE A 10 -9.88 4.67 10.96
CA ILE A 10 -8.66 5.45 10.78
C ILE A 10 -8.68 6.77 11.57
N ARG A 11 -9.86 7.39 11.73
CA ARG A 11 -10.01 8.58 12.61
C ARG A 11 -9.72 8.29 14.08
N LYS A 12 -9.92 7.05 14.54
CA LYS A 12 -9.56 6.64 15.90
C LYS A 12 -8.05 6.45 16.06
N GLN A 13 -7.37 6.03 14.98
CA GLN A 13 -5.91 5.91 14.97
C GLN A 13 -5.22 7.29 14.94
N PHE A 14 -5.84 8.26 14.26
CA PHE A 14 -5.33 9.61 14.08
C PHE A 14 -6.37 10.65 14.49
N PRO A 15 -6.58 10.88 15.81
CA PRO A 15 -7.63 11.78 16.29
C PRO A 15 -7.35 13.25 15.98
N ASP A 16 -6.08 13.66 15.89
CA ASP A 16 -5.65 15.05 15.83
C ASP A 16 -5.66 15.65 14.42
N PHE A 17 -5.67 14.79 13.38
CA PHE A 17 -5.62 15.24 11.98
C PHE A 17 -6.33 14.29 11.03
N ARG A 18 -6.67 14.79 9.87
CA ARG A 18 -7.22 13.96 8.79
C ARG A 18 -6.11 13.22 8.07
N VAL A 19 -6.41 11.98 7.67
CA VAL A 19 -5.49 11.13 6.94
C VAL A 19 -6.12 10.68 5.62
N GLN A 20 -5.32 10.73 4.55
CA GLN A 20 -5.69 10.26 3.21
C GLN A 20 -4.67 9.22 2.72
N LYS A 21 -5.16 8.11 2.17
CA LYS A 21 -4.29 7.16 1.45
C LYS A 21 -3.92 7.76 0.07
N ILE A 22 -2.63 7.72 -0.27
CA ILE A 22 -2.10 8.01 -1.60
C ILE A 22 -1.62 6.70 -2.21
N SER A 23 -2.25 6.26 -3.29
CA SER A 23 -1.89 5.04 -4.00
C SER A 23 -0.53 5.16 -4.66
N ILE A 24 0.27 4.10 -4.58
CA ILE A 24 1.61 3.98 -5.16
C ILE A 24 1.66 2.71 -6.00
N ASP A 25 2.21 2.81 -7.20
CA ASP A 25 2.68 1.70 -8.00
C ASP A 25 4.21 1.60 -7.88
N ALA A 26 4.70 0.69 -7.07
CA ALA A 26 6.13 0.48 -6.83
C ALA A 26 6.76 -0.49 -7.86
N GLY A 27 6.03 -0.85 -8.90
CA GLY A 27 6.51 -1.72 -9.98
C GLY A 27 6.59 -3.20 -9.62
N PHE A 28 5.97 -3.63 -8.53
CA PHE A 28 5.90 -5.04 -8.18
C PHE A 28 5.13 -5.87 -9.21
N SER A 29 5.37 -7.17 -9.21
CA SER A 29 4.60 -8.16 -9.95
C SER A 29 3.70 -8.97 -9.02
N CYS A 30 3.17 -10.06 -9.54
CA CYS A 30 2.38 -11.01 -8.80
C CYS A 30 2.70 -12.43 -9.31
N PRO A 31 2.77 -13.46 -8.43
CA PRO A 31 3.01 -14.86 -8.84
C PRO A 31 2.00 -15.39 -9.87
N ASN A 32 0.80 -14.79 -9.93
CA ASN A 32 -0.20 -15.12 -10.95
C ASN A 32 0.06 -14.44 -12.32
N ARG A 33 1.09 -13.60 -12.45
CA ARG A 33 1.42 -12.86 -13.68
C ARG A 33 2.80 -13.17 -14.24
N ASP A 34 3.77 -13.48 -13.39
CA ASP A 34 5.16 -13.66 -13.78
C ASP A 34 5.50 -15.11 -14.21
N GLY A 35 4.50 -15.99 -14.23
CA GLY A 35 4.67 -17.39 -14.62
C GLY A 35 5.00 -18.34 -13.47
N LYS A 36 5.11 -17.87 -12.23
CA LYS A 36 5.41 -18.74 -11.08
C LYS A 36 4.25 -19.65 -10.69
N ILE A 37 3.04 -19.11 -10.69
CA ILE A 37 1.79 -19.85 -10.47
C ILE A 37 0.98 -19.90 -11.77
N SER A 38 0.80 -18.76 -12.44
CA SER A 38 0.12 -18.63 -13.72
C SER A 38 0.64 -17.43 -14.51
N SER A 39 0.31 -17.34 -15.79
CA SER A 39 0.60 -16.20 -16.66
C SER A 39 -0.70 -15.44 -16.97
N GLY A 40 -0.63 -14.11 -17.01
CA GLY A 40 -1.77 -13.27 -17.40
C GLY A 40 -2.57 -12.65 -16.24
N GLY A 41 -2.47 -13.20 -15.02
CA GLY A 41 -3.14 -12.69 -13.83
C GLY A 41 -4.57 -13.20 -13.65
N CYS A 42 -5.22 -12.77 -12.57
CA CYS A 42 -6.60 -13.12 -12.27
C CYS A 42 -7.56 -12.35 -13.18
N THR A 43 -8.67 -12.97 -13.58
CA THR A 43 -9.66 -12.39 -14.51
C THR A 43 -10.33 -11.12 -13.98
N TYR A 44 -10.39 -10.95 -12.66
CA TYR A 44 -10.98 -9.80 -11.97
C TYR A 44 -9.94 -8.72 -11.60
N CYS A 45 -8.65 -8.95 -11.86
CA CYS A 45 -7.59 -8.02 -11.48
C CYS A 45 -7.33 -6.98 -12.58
N ASP A 46 -7.94 -5.81 -12.45
CA ASP A 46 -7.63 -4.63 -13.29
C ASP A 46 -7.09 -3.48 -12.44
N ASN A 47 -5.77 -3.41 -12.31
CA ASN A 47 -5.11 -2.34 -11.55
C ASN A 47 -5.29 -0.94 -12.16
N ARG A 48 -5.64 -0.84 -13.46
CA ARG A 48 -5.89 0.45 -14.11
C ARG A 48 -7.08 1.18 -13.50
N THR A 49 -8.06 0.44 -12.99
CA THR A 49 -9.25 1.00 -12.35
C THR A 49 -8.93 1.72 -11.04
N PHE A 50 -7.85 1.35 -10.36
CA PHE A 50 -7.48 1.86 -9.04
C PHE A 50 -6.25 2.79 -9.06
N ASN A 51 -5.64 3.01 -10.23
CA ASN A 51 -4.47 3.85 -10.37
C ASN A 51 -4.87 5.26 -10.82
N PRO A 52 -4.83 6.27 -9.93
CA PRO A 52 -4.93 7.67 -10.32
C PRO A 52 -3.78 8.07 -11.26
N SER A 53 -3.91 9.18 -11.96
CA SER A 53 -2.93 9.64 -12.96
C SER A 53 -1.51 9.88 -12.39
N TYR A 54 -1.39 10.12 -11.11
CA TYR A 54 -0.08 10.29 -10.43
C TYR A 54 0.57 8.94 -10.06
N CYS A 55 -0.19 7.86 -9.98
CA CYS A 55 0.27 6.52 -9.63
C CYS A 55 0.85 5.82 -10.87
N ASP A 56 2.14 5.97 -11.09
CA ASP A 56 2.85 5.44 -12.26
C ASP A 56 4.21 4.86 -11.85
N ARG A 57 4.42 3.56 -12.09
CA ARG A 57 5.65 2.82 -11.75
C ARG A 57 6.93 3.35 -12.42
N ARG A 58 6.81 4.25 -13.42
CA ARG A 58 7.95 4.92 -14.05
C ARG A 58 8.48 6.08 -13.23
N LYS A 59 7.71 6.55 -12.26
CA LYS A 59 8.07 7.60 -11.30
C LYS A 59 8.61 6.98 -10.03
N SER A 60 9.48 7.69 -9.32
CA SER A 60 9.87 7.31 -7.96
C SER A 60 8.68 7.32 -7.00
N ILE A 61 8.79 6.63 -5.88
CA ILE A 61 7.78 6.64 -4.82
C ILE A 61 7.57 8.07 -4.31
N THR A 62 8.67 8.81 -4.14
CA THR A 62 8.63 10.22 -3.73
C THR A 62 7.82 11.07 -4.71
N GLU A 63 8.07 10.96 -6.01
CA GLU A 63 7.34 11.72 -7.04
C GLU A 63 5.84 11.40 -7.02
N GLN A 64 5.47 10.12 -6.93
CA GLN A 64 4.08 9.71 -6.85
C GLN A 64 3.38 10.28 -5.60
N LEU A 65 4.06 10.27 -4.45
CA LEU A 65 3.55 10.82 -3.20
C LEU A 65 3.40 12.33 -3.27
N GLU A 66 4.37 13.07 -3.80
CA GLU A 66 4.30 14.53 -3.93
C GLU A 66 3.18 14.96 -4.88
N GLU A 67 3.01 14.28 -6.01
CA GLU A 67 1.89 14.54 -6.92
C GLU A 67 0.54 14.19 -6.28
N GLY A 68 0.46 13.08 -5.54
CA GLY A 68 -0.73 12.70 -4.80
C GLY A 68 -1.08 13.72 -3.70
N LYS A 69 -0.09 14.20 -2.96
CA LYS A 69 -0.27 15.30 -1.99
C LYS A 69 -0.82 16.55 -2.67
N ALA A 70 -0.22 16.97 -3.78
CA ALA A 70 -0.69 18.13 -4.55
C ALA A 70 -2.14 17.97 -5.04
N PHE A 71 -2.54 16.74 -5.40
CA PHE A 71 -3.90 16.43 -5.82
C PHE A 71 -4.90 16.59 -4.66
N PHE A 72 -4.60 16.09 -3.46
CA PHE A 72 -5.49 16.10 -2.31
C PHE A 72 -5.46 17.40 -1.51
N SER A 73 -4.32 18.10 -1.43
CA SER A 73 -4.14 19.33 -0.66
C SER A 73 -5.03 20.48 -1.13
N ARG A 74 -5.46 20.46 -2.39
CA ARG A 74 -6.42 21.43 -2.94
C ARG A 74 -7.74 21.48 -2.15
N LYS A 75 -8.10 20.37 -1.52
CA LYS A 75 -9.36 20.25 -0.77
C LYS A 75 -9.17 20.41 0.74
N TYR A 76 -8.01 19.98 1.27
CA TYR A 76 -7.74 19.96 2.72
C TYR A 76 -6.25 20.26 2.98
N PRO A 77 -5.88 21.50 3.36
CA PRO A 77 -4.46 21.91 3.48
C PRO A 77 -3.71 21.21 4.63
N ASP A 78 -4.39 20.86 5.73
CA ASP A 78 -3.76 20.28 6.94
C ASP A 78 -3.83 18.75 6.99
N MET A 79 -3.88 18.09 5.84
CA MET A 79 -4.00 16.65 5.74
C MET A 79 -2.64 15.96 5.89
N LYS A 80 -2.64 14.82 6.60
CA LYS A 80 -1.52 13.87 6.59
C LYS A 80 -1.85 12.70 5.66
N TYR A 81 -0.83 11.91 5.32
CA TYR A 81 -0.96 10.92 4.28
C TYR A 81 -0.45 9.55 4.73
N LEU A 82 -1.07 8.51 4.19
CA LEU A 82 -0.55 7.14 4.24
C LEU A 82 -0.09 6.76 2.83
N ALA A 83 1.14 6.29 2.72
CA ALA A 83 1.67 5.73 1.49
C ALA A 83 1.04 4.35 1.26
N TYR A 84 0.19 4.22 0.24
CA TYR A 84 -0.57 3.01 -0.02
C TYR A 84 0.01 2.24 -1.20
N PHE A 85 0.80 1.24 -0.90
CA PHE A 85 1.34 0.27 -1.86
C PHE A 85 0.22 -0.70 -2.25
N GLN A 86 -0.45 -0.41 -3.35
CA GLN A 86 -1.68 -1.12 -3.72
C GLN A 86 -1.54 -1.96 -4.98
N ALA A 87 -0.79 -1.49 -5.98
CA ALA A 87 -0.70 -2.18 -7.26
C ALA A 87 0.03 -3.53 -7.12
N TYR A 88 -0.66 -4.62 -7.48
CA TYR A 88 -0.15 -6.00 -7.45
C TYR A 88 0.16 -6.53 -6.03
N THR A 89 1.27 -7.29 -5.90
CA THR A 89 1.66 -7.96 -4.64
C THR A 89 2.87 -7.23 -4.04
N ASN A 90 2.62 -6.34 -3.11
CA ASN A 90 3.60 -5.35 -2.64
C ASN A 90 4.60 -5.87 -1.60
N THR A 91 4.66 -7.18 -1.39
CA THR A 91 5.68 -7.89 -0.61
C THR A 91 6.45 -8.89 -1.47
N TYR A 92 6.18 -8.92 -2.78
CA TYR A 92 6.78 -9.89 -3.70
C TYR A 92 8.11 -9.39 -4.27
N ALA A 93 9.08 -9.21 -3.37
CA ALA A 93 10.46 -8.84 -3.67
C ALA A 93 11.37 -9.24 -2.50
N LYS A 94 12.69 -9.03 -2.65
CA LYS A 94 13.65 -9.20 -1.56
C LYS A 94 13.41 -8.16 -0.47
N VAL A 95 13.62 -8.54 0.79
CA VAL A 95 13.32 -7.69 1.95
C VAL A 95 14.12 -6.39 1.94
N GLU A 96 15.38 -6.42 1.48
CA GLU A 96 16.22 -5.22 1.35
C GLU A 96 15.59 -4.19 0.41
N LEU A 97 15.06 -4.63 -0.75
CA LEU A 97 14.39 -3.76 -1.70
C LEU A 97 13.07 -3.21 -1.14
N LEU A 98 12.30 -4.04 -0.45
CA LEU A 98 11.07 -3.62 0.22
C LEU A 98 11.36 -2.56 1.27
N ARG A 99 12.42 -2.78 2.08
CA ARG A 99 12.89 -1.81 3.08
C ARG A 99 13.24 -0.46 2.43
N GLU A 100 14.02 -0.45 1.37
CA GLU A 100 14.38 0.78 0.64
C GLU A 100 13.13 1.55 0.18
N MET A 101 12.17 0.86 -0.42
CA MET A 101 10.94 1.46 -0.94
C MET A 101 10.03 2.01 0.16
N TYR A 102 9.85 1.27 1.26
CA TYR A 102 9.02 1.71 2.37
C TYR A 102 9.66 2.89 3.11
N GLU A 103 10.98 2.85 3.31
CA GLU A 103 11.73 3.97 3.90
C GLU A 103 11.74 5.21 3.00
N GLU A 104 11.77 5.05 1.67
CA GLU A 104 11.62 6.17 0.74
C GLU A 104 10.29 6.88 0.95
N ALA A 105 9.20 6.11 1.02
CA ALA A 105 7.87 6.66 1.25
C ALA A 105 7.75 7.41 2.58
N LEU A 106 8.33 6.87 3.64
CA LEU A 106 8.28 7.46 4.99
C LEU A 106 9.14 8.72 5.16
N ARG A 107 10.12 8.96 4.26
CA ARG A 107 10.90 10.20 4.24
C ARG A 107 10.13 11.39 3.65
N VAL A 108 9.05 11.14 2.94
CA VAL A 108 8.22 12.21 2.36
C VAL A 108 7.48 12.94 3.47
N GLU A 109 7.58 14.26 3.47
CA GLU A 109 6.95 15.12 4.47
C GLU A 109 5.44 14.90 4.54
N ASN A 110 4.89 14.84 5.76
CA ASN A 110 3.47 14.60 6.05
C ASN A 110 2.98 13.17 5.74
N VAL A 111 3.85 12.25 5.39
CA VAL A 111 3.54 10.81 5.38
C VAL A 111 3.70 10.27 6.80
N VAL A 112 2.64 9.75 7.38
CA VAL A 112 2.57 9.31 8.79
C VAL A 112 2.48 7.80 8.94
N GLY A 113 2.57 7.07 7.85
CA GLY A 113 2.58 5.61 7.85
C GLY A 113 2.41 5.01 6.47
N ILE A 114 2.41 3.68 6.44
CA ILE A 114 2.26 2.90 5.20
C ILE A 114 1.09 1.92 5.29
N VAL A 115 0.51 1.65 4.14
CA VAL A 115 -0.48 0.58 3.93
C VAL A 115 0.03 -0.30 2.80
N ILE A 116 0.07 -1.62 3.02
CA ILE A 116 0.65 -2.59 2.10
C ILE A 116 -0.42 -3.58 1.69
N GLY A 117 -0.89 -3.48 0.43
CA GLY A 117 -1.77 -4.47 -0.17
C GLY A 117 -0.95 -5.65 -0.70
N THR A 118 -1.26 -6.87 -0.25
CA THR A 118 -0.50 -8.06 -0.63
C THR A 118 -1.31 -9.35 -0.53
N ARG A 119 -0.66 -10.46 -0.86
CA ARG A 119 -1.17 -11.83 -0.70
C ARG A 119 -0.60 -12.45 0.57
N PRO A 120 -1.38 -13.26 1.33
CA PRO A 120 -0.90 -13.89 2.55
C PRO A 120 0.23 -14.91 2.32
N ASP A 121 0.33 -15.50 1.11
CA ASP A 121 1.38 -16.46 0.73
C ASP A 121 2.67 -15.79 0.20
N CYS A 122 2.72 -14.47 0.16
CA CYS A 122 3.87 -13.69 -0.30
C CYS A 122 4.52 -12.85 0.82
N VAL A 123 4.45 -13.31 2.06
CA VAL A 123 5.05 -12.65 3.23
C VAL A 123 5.99 -13.62 3.91
N SER A 124 7.27 -13.24 4.07
CA SER A 124 8.29 -14.00 4.78
C SER A 124 8.38 -13.59 6.25
N ASP A 125 8.93 -14.49 7.09
CA ASP A 125 9.18 -14.18 8.51
C ASP A 125 10.13 -12.99 8.64
N GLU A 126 11.19 -12.91 7.82
CA GLU A 126 12.12 -11.77 7.78
C GLU A 126 11.42 -10.43 7.48
N LEU A 127 10.43 -10.45 6.58
CA LEU A 127 9.63 -9.26 6.31
C LEU A 127 8.73 -8.92 7.50
N LEU A 128 8.14 -9.91 8.17
CA LEU A 128 7.31 -9.67 9.36
C LEU A 128 8.13 -9.04 10.48
N ASP A 129 9.36 -9.53 10.73
CA ASP A 129 10.28 -8.96 11.71
C ASP A 129 10.58 -7.47 11.40
N TYR A 130 10.81 -7.16 10.13
CA TYR A 130 11.01 -5.77 9.71
C TYR A 130 9.76 -4.92 9.88
N LEU A 131 8.58 -5.43 9.53
CA LEU A 131 7.32 -4.69 9.70
C LEU A 131 6.98 -4.47 11.17
N GLU A 132 7.33 -5.40 12.06
CA GLU A 132 7.22 -5.23 13.50
C GLU A 132 8.12 -4.10 14.01
N GLU A 133 9.40 -4.08 13.60
CA GLU A 133 10.33 -2.97 13.88
C GLU A 133 9.75 -1.63 13.37
N LEU A 134 9.27 -1.62 12.13
CA LEU A 134 8.71 -0.44 11.51
C LEU A 134 7.48 0.09 12.27
N ASN A 135 6.62 -0.81 12.74
CA ASN A 135 5.40 -0.48 13.47
C ASN A 135 5.66 0.14 14.86
N GLN A 136 6.87 -0.01 15.40
CA GLN A 136 7.26 0.67 16.65
C GLN A 136 7.48 2.17 16.47
N ARG A 137 7.74 2.65 15.25
CA ARG A 137 8.09 4.04 14.96
C ARG A 137 7.13 4.76 14.00
N THR A 138 6.25 4.02 13.33
CA THR A 138 5.27 4.58 12.41
C THR A 138 4.04 3.69 12.30
N PHE A 139 2.97 4.19 11.71
CA PHE A 139 1.77 3.39 11.47
C PHE A 139 1.99 2.44 10.30
N VAL A 140 1.73 1.15 10.52
CA VAL A 140 1.81 0.10 9.50
C VAL A 140 0.49 -0.66 9.45
N LEU A 141 -0.08 -0.78 8.25
CA LEU A 141 -1.26 -1.59 7.99
C LEU A 141 -0.97 -2.54 6.82
N VAL A 142 -1.19 -3.84 7.04
CA VAL A 142 -1.11 -4.85 5.98
C VAL A 142 -2.52 -5.29 5.60
N GLU A 143 -2.86 -5.17 4.32
CA GLU A 143 -4.14 -5.58 3.74
C GLU A 143 -3.92 -6.88 2.94
N TYR A 144 -4.46 -7.99 3.44
CA TYR A 144 -4.38 -9.29 2.75
C TYR A 144 -5.58 -9.52 1.84
N GLY A 145 -5.31 -9.77 0.55
CA GLY A 145 -6.29 -10.30 -0.39
C GLY A 145 -6.47 -11.79 -0.17
N ILE A 146 -7.58 -12.21 0.46
CA ILE A 146 -7.89 -13.62 0.74
C ILE A 146 -8.68 -14.25 -0.41
N GLU A 147 -9.44 -13.46 -1.17
CA GLU A 147 -10.24 -13.81 -2.34
C GLU A 147 -11.34 -14.86 -2.07
N SER A 148 -10.99 -16.03 -1.52
CA SER A 148 -11.93 -17.10 -1.20
C SER A 148 -11.46 -17.93 -0.01
N ALA A 149 -12.40 -18.41 0.80
CA ALA A 149 -12.16 -19.41 1.85
C ALA A 149 -12.20 -20.86 1.30
N ASN A 150 -12.52 -21.05 0.02
CA ASN A 150 -12.56 -22.36 -0.61
C ASN A 150 -11.15 -22.83 -1.02
N VAL A 151 -10.82 -24.07 -0.72
CA VAL A 151 -9.55 -24.71 -1.12
C VAL A 151 -9.47 -24.95 -2.63
N ARG A 152 -10.61 -24.95 -3.30
CA ARG A 152 -10.74 -25.01 -4.77
C ARG A 152 -11.66 -23.89 -5.22
N PRO A 153 -11.15 -22.85 -5.88
CA PRO A 153 -11.98 -21.81 -6.49
C PRO A 153 -12.78 -22.35 -7.67
#